data_195fc8a3f1b86855b23f2dd05c053151
#
_entry.id   195fc8a3f1b86855b23f2dd05c053151
#
_cell.length_a   1.000
_cell.length_b   1.000
_cell.length_c   1.000
_cell.angle_alpha   90.00
_cell.angle_beta   90.00
_cell.angle_gamma   90.00
#
_symmetry.space_group_name_H-M   'P 1'
#
loop_
_entity.id
_entity.type
_entity.pdbx_description
1 polymer ?
#
loop_
_entity_poly.entity_id
_entity_poly.type
_entity_poly.pdbx_seq_one_letter_code
_entity_poly.pdbx_strand_id
1 'polypeptide(L)'
;MEWSREREPWQSWRLHIVMDKLDLLVRFWELRVRYEALGMPLNKEERLELLSLLQLVAASDDARPLETIDPSQRGIPVQLTAGSGFLSGELKDLTYERLVVAAAEPLPIGHRTIMYLADAVTGIEYTLPCAVACSRNGSPCLVGLAPDGLPLRSHFTVPSSGLWRSPLGIGRTGIEA
;
A
#
# COMPACT_ATOMS: atom_id res chain seq x y z
N MET A 1 22.50 8.81 27.83
CA MET A 1 22.60 9.55 26.56
C MET A 1 21.52 9.04 25.65
N GLU A 2 20.42 9.77 25.61
CA GLU A 2 19.21 9.42 24.89
C GLU A 2 19.33 10.04 23.49
N TRP A 3 19.50 9.21 22.47
CA TRP A 3 19.50 9.64 21.08
C TRP A 3 18.04 9.79 20.65
N SER A 4 17.48 10.99 20.82
CA SER A 4 16.27 11.40 20.12
C SER A 4 16.59 11.41 18.62
N ARG A 5 16.15 10.37 17.92
CA ARG A 5 16.16 10.37 16.44
C ARG A 5 15.12 11.40 15.99
N GLU A 6 15.56 12.64 15.85
CA GLU A 6 14.82 13.66 15.11
C GLU A 6 14.57 13.12 13.69
N ARG A 7 13.32 12.93 13.36
CA ARG A 7 12.94 12.55 11.98
C ARG A 7 13.29 13.70 11.08
N GLU A 8 14.17 13.45 10.13
CA GLU A 8 14.61 14.43 9.14
C GLU A 8 13.40 15.04 8.41
N PRO A 9 13.27 16.36 8.28
CA PRO A 9 12.10 17.05 7.71
C PRO A 9 11.73 16.58 6.30
N TRP A 10 12.73 16.16 5.49
CA TRP A 10 12.52 15.66 4.12
C TRP A 10 11.83 14.30 4.04
N GLN A 11 11.75 13.54 5.15
CA GLN A 11 11.02 12.28 5.21
C GLN A 11 9.51 12.51 5.32
N SER A 12 9.09 13.59 5.94
CA SER A 12 7.68 13.93 6.13
C SER A 12 7.01 14.33 4.81
N TRP A 13 7.64 15.18 3.99
CA TRP A 13 7.01 15.62 2.74
C TRP A 13 6.91 14.50 1.68
N ARG A 14 7.89 13.60 1.60
CA ARG A 14 7.82 12.43 0.71
C ARG A 14 6.65 11.52 1.09
N LEU A 15 6.46 11.28 2.37
CA LEU A 15 5.33 10.48 2.85
C LEU A 15 4.00 11.12 2.45
N HIS A 16 3.84 12.43 2.62
CA HIS A 16 2.63 13.15 2.24
C HIS A 16 2.31 13.01 0.74
N ILE A 17 3.29 13.23 -0.14
CA ILE A 17 3.08 13.09 -1.60
C ILE A 17 2.65 11.67 -1.97
N VAL A 18 3.24 10.65 -1.35
CA VAL A 18 2.85 9.26 -1.63
C VAL A 18 1.46 8.96 -1.08
N MET A 19 1.10 9.49 0.10
CA MET A 19 -0.22 9.29 0.68
C MET A 19 -1.31 10.00 -0.14
N ASP A 20 -1.06 11.21 -0.63
CA ASP A 20 -1.98 11.91 -1.53
C ASP A 20 -2.18 11.14 -2.84
N LYS A 21 -1.09 10.61 -3.41
CA LYS A 21 -1.15 9.75 -4.59
C LYS A 21 -1.91 8.45 -4.30
N LEU A 22 -1.70 7.86 -3.13
CA LEU A 22 -2.41 6.63 -2.72
C LEU A 22 -3.91 6.89 -2.55
N ASP A 23 -4.32 7.99 -1.92
CA ASP A 23 -5.74 8.37 -1.81
C ASP A 23 -6.42 8.46 -3.18
N LEU A 24 -5.77 9.12 -4.13
CA LEU A 24 -6.25 9.24 -5.50
C LEU A 24 -6.38 7.87 -6.18
N LEU A 25 -5.37 7.02 -6.04
CA LEU A 25 -5.37 5.68 -6.64
C LEU A 25 -6.39 4.75 -5.98
N VAL A 26 -6.54 4.80 -4.66
CA VAL A 26 -7.55 4.02 -3.92
C VAL A 26 -8.95 4.41 -4.38
N ARG A 27 -9.22 5.71 -4.54
CA ARG A 27 -10.50 6.17 -5.07
C ARG A 27 -10.74 5.73 -6.52
N PHE A 28 -9.70 5.78 -7.35
CA PHE A 28 -9.76 5.26 -8.72
C PHE A 28 -10.08 3.77 -8.76
N TRP A 29 -9.37 2.94 -7.97
CA TRP A 29 -9.61 1.49 -7.90
C TRP A 29 -10.99 1.16 -7.35
N GLU A 30 -11.47 1.89 -6.34
CA GLU A 30 -12.81 1.71 -5.79
C GLU A 30 -13.88 1.88 -6.87
N LEU A 31 -13.86 3.00 -7.58
CA LEU A 31 -14.82 3.30 -8.64
C LEU A 31 -14.73 2.31 -9.80
N ARG A 32 -13.51 1.96 -10.20
CA ARG A 32 -13.25 0.98 -11.25
C ARG A 32 -13.77 -0.41 -10.90
N VAL A 33 -13.46 -0.91 -9.72
CA VAL A 33 -13.90 -2.24 -9.25
C VAL A 33 -15.42 -2.28 -9.13
N ARG A 34 -16.04 -1.25 -8.59
CA ARG A 34 -17.52 -1.16 -8.50
C ARG A 34 -18.15 -1.23 -9.89
N TYR A 35 -17.62 -0.52 -10.86
CA TYR A 35 -18.16 -0.44 -12.19
C TYR A 35 -17.86 -1.70 -13.03
N GLU A 36 -16.58 -2.11 -13.11
CA GLU A 36 -16.14 -3.19 -14.00
C GLU A 36 -16.33 -4.59 -13.42
N ALA A 37 -16.01 -4.80 -12.14
CA ALA A 37 -16.02 -6.13 -11.53
C ALA A 37 -17.33 -6.47 -10.82
N LEU A 38 -17.95 -5.49 -10.16
CA LEU A 38 -19.18 -5.71 -9.39
C LEU A 38 -20.45 -5.37 -10.18
N GLY A 39 -20.33 -4.75 -11.36
CA GLY A 39 -21.45 -4.33 -12.17
C GLY A 39 -22.35 -3.29 -11.47
N MET A 40 -21.83 -2.59 -10.47
CA MET A 40 -22.59 -1.59 -9.72
C MET A 40 -22.67 -0.30 -10.52
N PRO A 41 -23.89 0.25 -10.76
CA PRO A 41 -24.03 1.49 -11.52
C PRO A 41 -23.42 2.65 -10.75
N LEU A 42 -22.54 3.40 -11.41
CA LEU A 42 -22.04 4.67 -10.92
C LEU A 42 -23.05 5.79 -11.23
N ASN A 43 -23.25 6.72 -10.32
CA ASN A 43 -24.02 7.92 -10.58
C ASN A 43 -23.27 8.85 -11.54
N LYS A 44 -23.88 9.96 -11.97
CA LYS A 44 -23.29 10.88 -12.94
C LYS A 44 -21.99 11.52 -12.43
N GLU A 45 -21.95 11.87 -11.15
CA GLU A 45 -20.77 12.51 -10.53
C GLU A 45 -19.62 11.51 -10.41
N GLU A 46 -19.89 10.28 -9.95
CA GLU A 46 -18.90 9.21 -9.87
C GLU A 46 -18.32 8.83 -11.24
N ARG A 47 -19.14 8.88 -12.32
CA ARG A 47 -18.63 8.63 -13.68
C ARG A 47 -17.68 9.73 -14.14
N LEU A 48 -18.02 10.98 -13.89
CA LEU A 48 -17.16 12.12 -14.21
C LEU A 48 -15.87 12.07 -13.40
N GLU A 49 -15.98 11.73 -12.11
CA GLU A 49 -14.83 11.53 -11.23
C GLU A 49 -13.91 10.42 -11.76
N LEU A 50 -14.46 9.25 -12.11
CA LEU A 50 -13.68 8.13 -12.67
C LEU A 50 -12.95 8.54 -13.96
N LEU A 51 -13.61 9.26 -14.86
CA LEU A 51 -12.98 9.75 -16.10
C LEU A 51 -11.85 10.75 -15.81
N SER A 52 -12.07 11.66 -14.87
CA SER A 52 -11.04 12.63 -14.46
C SER A 52 -9.83 11.94 -13.80
N LEU A 53 -10.08 10.98 -12.92
CA LEU A 53 -9.05 10.17 -12.30
C LEU A 53 -8.28 9.36 -13.34
N LEU A 54 -8.96 8.75 -14.30
CA LEU A 54 -8.33 8.01 -15.40
C LEU A 54 -7.36 8.89 -16.21
N GLN A 55 -7.76 10.12 -16.52
CA GLN A 55 -6.89 11.07 -17.23
C GLN A 55 -5.65 11.45 -16.40
N LEU A 56 -5.83 11.71 -15.09
CA LEU A 56 -4.73 12.04 -14.20
C LEU A 56 -3.76 10.87 -14.04
N VAL A 57 -4.29 9.66 -13.90
CA VAL A 57 -3.48 8.45 -13.70
C VAL A 57 -2.72 8.11 -14.97
N ALA A 58 -3.37 8.17 -16.15
CA ALA A 58 -2.72 7.92 -17.42
C ALA A 58 -1.61 8.94 -17.75
N ALA A 59 -1.79 10.20 -17.32
CA ALA A 59 -0.76 11.23 -17.52
C ALA A 59 0.44 11.08 -16.57
N SER A 60 0.28 10.36 -15.45
CA SER A 60 1.30 10.20 -14.40
C SER A 60 1.96 8.81 -14.38
N ASP A 61 1.60 7.95 -15.34
CA ASP A 61 2.03 6.55 -15.34
C ASP A 61 3.39 6.36 -15.99
N ASP A 62 4.44 6.62 -15.22
CA ASP A 62 5.81 6.20 -15.50
C ASP A 62 6.08 4.87 -14.77
N ALA A 63 5.40 3.79 -15.17
CA ALA A 63 5.62 2.46 -14.60
C ALA A 63 7.07 2.02 -14.83
N ARG A 64 7.90 2.11 -13.79
CA ARG A 64 9.31 1.72 -13.88
C ARG A 64 9.46 0.20 -13.89
N PRO A 65 10.30 -0.38 -14.78
CA PRO A 65 10.63 -1.79 -14.72
C PRO A 65 11.13 -2.19 -13.32
N LEU A 66 10.78 -3.39 -12.85
CA LEU A 66 11.21 -3.87 -11.53
C LEU A 66 12.74 -3.86 -11.35
N GLU A 67 13.47 -4.04 -12.46
CA GLU A 67 14.92 -4.06 -12.50
C GLU A 67 15.55 -2.72 -12.13
N THR A 68 14.81 -1.63 -12.38
CA THR A 68 15.29 -0.25 -12.10
C THR A 68 14.95 0.23 -10.70
N ILE A 69 14.12 -0.53 -9.98
CA ILE A 69 13.74 -0.17 -8.61
C ILE A 69 14.83 -0.65 -7.65
N ASP A 70 15.39 0.28 -6.90
CA ASP A 70 16.37 -0.04 -5.86
C ASP A 70 15.66 -0.53 -4.58
N PRO A 71 15.81 -1.82 -4.23
CA PRO A 71 15.18 -2.37 -3.04
C PRO A 71 15.76 -1.83 -1.73
N SER A 72 16.98 -1.30 -1.74
CA SER A 72 17.65 -0.74 -0.57
C SER A 72 17.16 0.68 -0.22
N GLN A 73 16.58 1.40 -1.18
CA GLN A 73 16.01 2.70 -0.93
C GLN A 73 14.87 2.57 0.09
N ARG A 74 14.86 3.43 1.10
CA ARG A 74 13.79 3.43 2.12
C ARG A 74 12.41 3.65 1.49
N GLY A 75 11.48 2.76 1.81
CA GLY A 75 10.08 2.81 1.39
C GLY A 75 9.13 3.10 2.55
N ILE A 76 7.83 2.94 2.27
CA ILE A 76 6.77 3.07 3.27
C ILE A 76 6.49 1.68 3.85
N PRO A 77 6.51 1.52 5.20
CA PRO A 77 6.22 0.24 5.82
C PRO A 77 4.82 -0.27 5.45
N VAL A 78 4.73 -1.52 5.06
CA VAL A 78 3.47 -2.23 4.76
C VAL A 78 3.47 -3.62 5.36
N GLN A 79 2.28 -4.21 5.50
CA GLN A 79 2.10 -5.60 5.84
C GLN A 79 1.33 -6.31 4.74
N LEU A 80 1.74 -7.51 4.39
CA LEU A 80 1.07 -8.38 3.43
C LEU A 80 0.57 -9.63 4.15
N THR A 81 -0.62 -10.11 3.80
CA THR A 81 -1.04 -11.44 4.24
C THR A 81 -0.28 -12.52 3.47
N ALA A 82 0.29 -13.50 4.17
CA ALA A 82 1.01 -14.62 3.58
C ALA A 82 0.66 -15.91 4.32
N GLY A 83 -0.07 -16.79 3.66
CA GLY A 83 -0.55 -18.02 4.31
C GLY A 83 -1.40 -17.72 5.55
N SER A 84 -0.96 -18.18 6.71
CA SER A 84 -1.63 -17.95 8.00
C SER A 84 -1.10 -16.74 8.79
N GLY A 85 -0.16 -15.98 8.22
CA GLY A 85 0.54 -14.90 8.92
C GLY A 85 0.63 -13.61 8.12
N PHE A 86 1.52 -12.73 8.62
CA PHE A 86 1.84 -11.46 7.97
C PHE A 86 3.31 -11.39 7.61
N LEU A 87 3.56 -10.88 6.42
CA LEU A 87 4.89 -10.56 5.91
C LEU A 87 5.07 -9.04 5.95
N SER A 88 6.07 -8.57 6.67
CA SER A 88 6.43 -7.15 6.66
C SER A 88 7.23 -6.82 5.41
N GLY A 89 6.95 -5.65 4.83
CA GLY A 89 7.64 -5.15 3.66
C GLY A 89 7.67 -3.63 3.63
N GLU A 90 8.22 -3.09 2.55
CA GLU A 90 8.24 -1.65 2.27
C GLU A 90 7.73 -1.37 0.86
N LEU A 91 6.74 -0.49 0.73
CA LEU A 91 6.26 0.00 -0.56
C LEU A 91 7.34 0.88 -1.19
N LYS A 92 7.81 0.50 -2.37
CA LYS A 92 8.92 1.15 -3.09
C LYS A 92 8.43 1.98 -4.28
N ASP A 93 7.37 1.53 -4.92
CA ASP A 93 6.80 2.20 -6.09
C ASP A 93 5.28 2.02 -6.13
N LEU A 94 4.60 2.99 -6.74
CA LEU A 94 3.15 3.07 -6.75
C LEU A 94 2.67 3.65 -8.08
N THR A 95 1.99 2.83 -8.87
CA THR A 95 1.29 3.21 -10.09
C THR A 95 -0.17 2.77 -10.05
N TYR A 96 -0.96 3.15 -11.04
CA TYR A 96 -2.38 2.77 -11.06
C TYR A 96 -2.59 1.27 -11.35
N GLU A 97 -1.64 0.61 -11.98
CA GLU A 97 -1.69 -0.82 -12.29
C GLU A 97 -0.96 -1.69 -11.27
N ARG A 98 0.00 -1.09 -10.54
CA ARG A 98 0.94 -1.88 -9.75
C ARG A 98 1.46 -1.15 -8.53
N LEU A 99 1.55 -1.90 -7.44
CA LEU A 99 2.30 -1.53 -6.25
C LEU A 99 3.56 -2.42 -6.19
N VAL A 100 4.72 -1.87 -5.90
CA VAL A 100 5.94 -2.64 -5.75
C VAL A 100 6.38 -2.63 -4.29
N VAL A 101 6.49 -3.81 -3.71
CA VAL A 101 6.86 -4.00 -2.31
C VAL A 101 8.17 -4.78 -2.24
N ALA A 102 9.12 -4.25 -1.45
CA ALA A 102 10.30 -5.02 -1.04
C ALA A 102 9.91 -5.86 0.19
N ALA A 103 10.05 -7.16 0.09
CA ALA A 103 9.69 -8.11 1.14
C ALA A 103 10.86 -9.06 1.44
N ALA A 104 10.90 -9.62 2.67
CA ALA A 104 11.94 -10.56 3.06
C ALA A 104 11.86 -11.88 2.30
N GLU A 105 10.64 -12.30 1.94
CA GLU A 105 10.36 -13.56 1.26
C GLU A 105 9.56 -13.30 -0.02
N PRO A 106 9.81 -14.10 -1.09
CA PRO A 106 9.06 -14.00 -2.32
C PRO A 106 7.63 -14.54 -2.13
N LEU A 107 6.67 -13.91 -2.79
CA LEU A 107 5.32 -14.42 -2.91
C LEU A 107 5.13 -15.03 -4.31
N PRO A 108 4.43 -16.18 -4.43
CA PRO A 108 4.16 -16.82 -5.72
C PRO A 108 3.32 -15.93 -6.63
N ILE A 109 3.62 -15.90 -7.92
CA ILE A 109 2.80 -15.18 -8.92
C ILE A 109 1.38 -15.77 -8.92
N GLY A 110 0.38 -14.92 -8.96
CA GLY A 110 -1.04 -15.28 -8.84
C GLY A 110 -1.53 -15.43 -7.40
N HIS A 111 -0.65 -15.39 -6.40
CA HIS A 111 -1.07 -15.42 -5.00
C HIS A 111 -1.88 -14.18 -4.65
N ARG A 112 -3.03 -14.39 -4.01
CA ARG A 112 -3.86 -13.29 -3.48
C ARG A 112 -3.40 -12.92 -2.10
N THR A 113 -3.20 -11.64 -1.89
CA THR A 113 -2.77 -11.07 -0.62
C THR A 113 -3.55 -9.81 -0.31
N ILE A 114 -3.58 -9.44 0.94
CA ILE A 114 -4.11 -8.13 1.35
C ILE A 114 -2.92 -7.31 1.84
N MET A 115 -2.75 -6.13 1.25
CA MET A 115 -1.76 -5.17 1.71
C MET A 115 -2.40 -4.19 2.69
N TYR A 116 -1.78 -4.03 3.84
CA TYR A 116 -2.14 -3.04 4.86
C TYR A 116 -1.07 -1.96 4.91
N LEU A 117 -1.52 -0.72 4.88
CA LEU A 117 -0.68 0.44 5.00
C LEU A 117 -1.36 1.44 5.93
N ALA A 118 -0.63 1.96 6.91
CA ALA A 118 -1.16 2.93 7.85
C ALA A 118 -0.29 4.19 7.88
N ASP A 119 -0.94 5.35 7.82
CA ASP A 119 -0.31 6.64 8.08
C ASP A 119 -0.59 7.09 9.52
N ALA A 120 0.43 6.96 10.36
CA ALA A 120 0.33 7.36 11.75
C ALA A 120 0.17 8.89 11.95
N VAL A 121 0.44 9.70 10.94
CA VAL A 121 0.29 11.17 11.02
C VAL A 121 -1.16 11.58 10.81
N THR A 122 -1.79 11.03 9.77
CA THR A 122 -3.20 11.34 9.44
C THR A 122 -4.20 10.43 10.14
N GLY A 123 -3.75 9.29 10.71
CA GLY A 123 -4.63 8.28 11.26
C GLY A 123 -5.46 7.55 10.21
N ILE A 124 -4.94 7.44 8.98
CA ILE A 124 -5.59 6.74 7.89
C ILE A 124 -4.94 5.37 7.70
N GLU A 125 -5.77 4.34 7.55
CA GLU A 125 -5.35 3.00 7.19
C GLU A 125 -5.99 2.58 5.86
N TYR A 126 -5.19 1.96 5.02
CA TYR A 126 -5.61 1.38 3.75
C TYR A 126 -5.50 -0.13 3.80
N THR A 127 -6.55 -0.79 3.35
CA THR A 127 -6.61 -2.24 3.16
C THR A 127 -6.83 -2.50 1.68
N LEU A 128 -5.83 -3.04 1.01
CA LEU A 128 -5.80 -3.20 -0.44
C LEU A 128 -5.72 -4.68 -0.80
N PRO A 129 -6.82 -5.30 -1.27
CA PRO A 129 -6.78 -6.62 -1.86
C PRO A 129 -5.95 -6.58 -3.14
N CYS A 130 -5.00 -7.50 -3.28
CA CYS A 130 -4.05 -7.53 -4.38
C CYS A 130 -3.78 -8.97 -4.83
N ALA A 131 -3.33 -9.11 -6.07
CA ALA A 131 -2.74 -10.34 -6.59
C ALA A 131 -1.27 -10.09 -6.97
N VAL A 132 -0.41 -11.06 -6.73
CA VAL A 132 1.00 -11.00 -7.16
C VAL A 132 1.07 -11.13 -8.67
N ALA A 133 1.44 -10.05 -9.37
CA ALA A 133 1.55 -10.00 -10.81
C ALA A 133 2.95 -10.38 -11.32
N CYS A 134 3.99 -9.99 -10.58
CA CYS A 134 5.37 -10.28 -10.91
C CYS A 134 6.23 -10.31 -9.65
N SER A 135 7.42 -10.90 -9.76
CA SER A 135 8.38 -10.98 -8.66
C SER A 135 9.79 -10.95 -9.21
N ARG A 136 10.70 -10.27 -8.49
CA ARG A 136 12.13 -10.30 -8.73
C ARG A 136 12.83 -10.83 -7.49
N ASN A 137 13.56 -11.93 -7.65
CA ASN A 137 14.35 -12.50 -6.57
C ASN A 137 15.48 -11.55 -6.15
N GLY A 138 15.81 -11.59 -4.87
CA GLY A 138 16.87 -10.76 -4.29
C GLY A 138 16.77 -10.79 -2.76
N SER A 139 17.60 -10.00 -2.09
CA SER A 139 17.54 -9.82 -0.65
C SER A 139 17.63 -8.31 -0.33
N PRO A 140 16.47 -7.65 -0.10
CA PRO A 140 15.11 -8.17 -0.18
C PRO A 140 14.63 -8.46 -1.60
N CYS A 141 13.61 -9.28 -1.75
CA CYS A 141 12.94 -9.51 -3.02
C CYS A 141 11.96 -8.37 -3.33
N LEU A 142 11.70 -8.11 -4.62
CA LEU A 142 10.66 -7.19 -5.05
C LEU A 142 9.45 -7.95 -5.55
N VAL A 143 8.27 -7.59 -5.04
CA VAL A 143 6.98 -8.17 -5.40
C VAL A 143 6.11 -7.08 -6.02
N GLY A 144 5.70 -7.28 -7.27
CA GLY A 144 4.73 -6.42 -7.95
C GLY A 144 3.32 -6.93 -7.69
N LEU A 145 2.50 -6.09 -7.08
CA LEU A 145 1.11 -6.39 -6.70
C LEU A 145 0.17 -5.62 -7.63
N ALA A 146 -0.79 -6.30 -8.25
CA ALA A 146 -1.90 -5.69 -8.97
C ALA A 146 -3.12 -5.60 -8.04
N PRO A 147 -3.84 -4.46 -8.00
CA PRO A 147 -5.09 -4.36 -7.25
C PRO A 147 -6.11 -5.40 -7.74
N ASP A 148 -6.67 -6.21 -6.82
CA ASP A 148 -7.58 -7.32 -7.12
C ASP A 148 -8.71 -7.37 -6.08
N GLY A 149 -9.58 -6.37 -6.08
CA GLY A 149 -10.73 -6.27 -5.20
C GLY A 149 -11.02 -4.86 -4.74
N LEU A 150 -12.03 -4.73 -3.91
CA LEU A 150 -12.48 -3.43 -3.40
C LEU A 150 -11.52 -2.92 -2.32
N PRO A 151 -10.83 -1.80 -2.54
CA PRO A 151 -9.99 -1.20 -1.51
C PRO A 151 -10.86 -0.62 -0.39
N LEU A 152 -10.32 -0.62 0.82
CA LEU A 152 -10.94 0.03 1.98
C LEU A 152 -10.00 1.09 2.52
N ARG A 153 -10.59 2.23 2.90
CA ARG A 153 -9.94 3.32 3.62
C ARG A 153 -10.67 3.53 4.93
N SER A 154 -9.96 3.44 6.02
CA SER A 154 -10.50 3.62 7.37
C SER A 154 -9.70 4.64 8.17
N HIS A 155 -10.33 5.21 9.21
CA HIS A 155 -9.65 6.06 10.17
C HIS A 155 -9.43 5.29 11.46
N PHE A 156 -8.26 5.44 12.06
CA PHE A 156 -7.96 4.91 13.37
C PHE A 156 -7.48 6.02 14.31
N THR A 157 -7.76 5.86 15.59
CA THR A 157 -7.23 6.77 16.59
C THR A 157 -5.80 6.37 16.91
N VAL A 158 -4.84 7.24 16.63
CA VAL A 158 -3.45 7.03 17.01
C VAL A 158 -3.37 7.08 18.55
N PRO A 159 -2.98 5.98 19.21
CA PRO A 159 -2.80 6.01 20.65
C PRO A 159 -1.72 7.03 21.03
N SER A 160 -1.98 7.85 22.02
CA SER A 160 -1.03 8.86 22.55
C SER A 160 0.30 8.26 23.03
N SER A 161 0.37 6.94 23.21
CA SER A 161 1.57 6.19 23.57
C SER A 161 2.53 5.90 22.40
N GLY A 162 2.22 6.31 21.18
CA GLY A 162 3.08 6.08 19.99
C GLY A 162 3.23 4.63 19.54
N LEU A 163 2.58 3.69 20.21
CA LEU A 163 2.56 2.28 19.83
C LEU A 163 1.34 2.02 18.94
N TRP A 164 1.58 1.92 17.64
CA TRP A 164 0.56 1.46 16.70
C TRP A 164 0.18 0.01 17.00
N ARG A 165 -1.07 -0.21 17.33
CA ARG A 165 -1.67 -1.55 17.38
C ARG A 165 -2.61 -1.66 16.21
N SER A 166 -2.38 -2.67 15.35
CA SER A 166 -3.34 -3.00 14.29
C SER A 166 -4.74 -3.16 14.89
N PRO A 167 -5.78 -2.56 14.31
CA PRO A 167 -7.17 -2.72 14.77
C PRO A 167 -7.64 -4.18 14.76
N LEU A 168 -6.94 -5.07 14.07
CA LEU A 168 -7.23 -6.50 14.03
C LEU A 168 -6.77 -7.27 15.29
N GLY A 169 -6.28 -6.58 16.33
CA GLY A 169 -6.02 -7.19 17.64
C GLY A 169 -4.93 -8.27 17.66
N ILE A 170 -4.12 -8.40 16.61
CA ILE A 170 -3.04 -9.38 16.56
C ILE A 170 -1.88 -8.83 17.38
N GLY A 171 -1.99 -8.94 18.71
CA GLY A 171 -0.90 -8.70 19.62
C GLY A 171 0.22 -9.70 19.37
N ARG A 172 1.45 -9.21 19.21
CA ARG A 172 2.63 -10.04 19.39
C ARG A 172 2.54 -10.67 20.79
N THR A 173 2.21 -11.95 20.87
CA THR A 173 2.55 -12.76 22.03
C THR A 173 4.05 -12.90 22.01
N GLY A 174 4.73 -12.09 22.83
CA GLY A 174 6.12 -12.31 23.16
C GLY A 174 6.26 -13.68 23.81
N ILE A 175 6.97 -14.57 23.16
CA ILE A 175 7.50 -15.76 23.80
C ILE A 175 8.76 -15.27 24.52
N GLU A 176 8.63 -14.98 25.81
CA GLU A 176 9.77 -14.98 26.72
C GLU A 176 10.04 -16.43 27.10
N ALA A 177 11.22 -16.89 26.78
CA ALA A 177 11.84 -18.08 27.35
C ALA A 177 13.15 -17.68 28.03
#